data_08f80ad6c2f1c2b9c376c608e61ec917
#
_entry.id   08f80ad6c2f1c2b9c376c608e61ec917
#
_cell.length_a   1.000
_cell.length_b   1.000
_cell.length_c   1.000
_cell.angle_alpha   90.00
_cell.angle_beta   90.00
_cell.angle_gamma   90.00
#
_symmetry.space_group_name_H-M   'P 1'
#
loop_
_entity.id
_entity.type
_entity.pdbx_description
1 polymer ?
#
loop_
_entity_poly.entity_id
_entity_poly.type
_entity_poly.pdbx_seq_one_letter_code
_entity_poly.pdbx_strand_id
1 'polypeptide(L)'
;MTEPWCVLLASREDPQRPGITAHGRGDAPPQASLGKRDPLTSTLRRAATVTSRDRIAAIIAAPAVQWRQSSFVDLGVRNLFVQPKHQGTGYEVLLALLLLENRISPGTPVLFLPADHIVNDEEVMTNSLMTMAEWIADEPEPVYLLGAVPQGPHDQLGYIVPWHDAMLMPTGVYEFVEGPDVRRARELINAGGLWNTFIFGGNVASLIRLFRPIFDTTIAALRAALRSDHIQRDLVRIYDRLTSVDFSQDLLAKQTERLKVMRLLRCGWWPLKSPALGTQLRGALASRARYG
;
A
#
# COMPACT_ATOMS: atom_id res chain seq x y z
N MET A 1 16.29 -17.28 -7.13
CA MET A 1 15.54 -16.00 -7.12
C MET A 1 15.90 -15.24 -5.86
N THR A 2 16.10 -13.94 -5.95
CA THR A 2 16.41 -13.11 -4.77
C THR A 2 15.11 -12.91 -3.98
N GLU A 3 15.09 -13.35 -2.72
CA GLU A 3 13.96 -13.23 -1.82
C GLU A 3 13.64 -11.73 -1.59
N PRO A 4 12.38 -11.26 -1.75
CA PRO A 4 12.03 -9.85 -1.64
C PRO A 4 12.04 -9.36 -0.20
N TRP A 5 12.07 -8.03 0.00
CA TRP A 5 11.66 -7.40 1.24
C TRP A 5 10.17 -7.02 1.17
N CYS A 6 9.47 -7.19 2.27
CA CYS A 6 8.10 -6.73 2.44
C CYS A 6 8.06 -5.61 3.48
N VAL A 7 7.52 -4.45 3.10
CA VAL A 7 7.33 -3.29 3.98
C VAL A 7 5.84 -3.09 4.23
N LEU A 8 5.41 -3.25 5.47
CA LEU A 8 4.03 -3.00 5.88
C LEU A 8 3.84 -1.50 6.16
N LEU A 9 2.89 -0.88 5.47
CA LEU A 9 2.47 0.50 5.69
C LEU A 9 1.37 0.51 6.74
N ALA A 10 1.70 0.93 7.97
CA ALA A 10 0.82 0.82 9.12
C ALA A 10 0.57 2.17 9.83
N SER A 11 0.97 3.29 9.24
CA SER A 11 0.84 4.64 9.86
C SER A 11 -0.56 5.22 9.76
N ARG A 12 -1.45 4.65 8.94
CA ARG A 12 -2.76 5.23 8.61
C ARG A 12 -3.83 5.13 9.70
N GLU A 13 -3.61 4.40 10.78
CA GLU A 13 -4.61 4.32 11.84
C GLU A 13 -4.46 5.50 12.80
N ASP A 14 -5.46 6.38 12.80
CA ASP A 14 -5.70 7.35 13.84
C ASP A 14 -6.17 6.62 15.11
N PRO A 15 -5.44 6.70 16.25
CA PRO A 15 -5.87 6.12 17.52
C PRO A 15 -7.20 6.70 18.02
N GLN A 16 -7.59 7.91 17.56
CA GLN A 16 -8.87 8.58 17.86
C GLN A 16 -9.98 8.15 16.89
N ARG A 17 -9.64 7.45 15.81
CA ARG A 17 -10.57 6.70 14.99
C ARG A 17 -10.23 5.23 15.16
N PRO A 18 -10.75 4.58 16.21
CA PRO A 18 -10.56 3.14 16.37
C PRO A 18 -10.97 2.47 15.08
N GLY A 19 -10.04 1.71 14.49
CA GLY A 19 -10.29 0.93 13.31
C GLY A 19 -11.55 0.13 13.56
N ILE A 20 -12.59 0.40 12.77
CA ILE A 20 -13.90 -0.26 12.82
C ILE A 20 -14.29 -0.73 14.23
N THR A 21 -14.35 0.15 15.19
CA THR A 21 -15.37 0.06 16.20
C THR A 21 -16.63 0.52 15.50
N ALA A 22 -17.54 -0.42 15.26
CA ALA A 22 -18.86 -0.18 14.74
C ALA A 22 -19.64 0.80 15.66
N HIS A 23 -19.33 2.09 15.61
CA HIS A 23 -19.99 3.17 16.32
C HIS A 23 -20.33 4.32 15.38
N GLY A 24 -20.62 3.98 14.12
CA GLY A 24 -21.47 4.72 13.25
C GLY A 24 -22.66 3.83 12.92
N ARG A 25 -23.87 4.27 13.16
CA ARG A 25 -25.09 3.62 12.66
C ARG A 25 -25.01 3.58 11.12
N GLY A 26 -24.52 2.50 10.56
CA GLY A 26 -24.42 2.26 9.13
C GLY A 26 -23.09 1.61 8.75
N ASP A 27 -23.17 0.34 8.38
CA ASP A 27 -22.38 -0.29 7.36
C ASP A 27 -20.96 -0.78 7.71
N ALA A 28 -20.87 -1.69 8.69
CA ALA A 28 -19.75 -2.62 8.74
C ALA A 28 -19.91 -3.68 7.65
N PRO A 29 -18.82 -4.14 6.98
CA PRO A 29 -18.88 -5.34 6.16
C PRO A 29 -19.45 -6.49 7.00
N PRO A 30 -20.12 -7.49 6.39
CA PRO A 30 -20.74 -8.57 7.15
C PRO A 30 -19.71 -9.17 8.11
N GLN A 31 -19.99 -9.11 9.41
CA GLN A 31 -19.11 -9.66 10.46
C GLN A 31 -18.76 -11.13 10.23
N ALA A 32 -19.56 -11.83 9.45
CA ALA A 32 -19.33 -13.22 9.03
C ALA A 32 -18.11 -13.38 8.09
N SER A 33 -17.72 -12.34 7.32
CA SER A 33 -16.55 -12.39 6.43
C SER A 33 -15.26 -11.88 7.12
N LEU A 34 -15.43 -11.10 8.16
CA LEU A 34 -14.32 -10.53 8.93
C LEU A 34 -13.80 -11.49 9.99
N GLY A 35 -14.20 -12.74 10.09
CA GLY A 35 -13.74 -13.60 11.15
C GLY A 35 -12.67 -12.90 11.99
N LYS A 36 -12.53 -12.99 13.27
CA LYS A 36 -11.70 -12.26 14.24
C LYS A 36 -10.23 -11.90 13.83
N ARG A 37 -9.95 -11.73 12.53
CA ARG A 37 -8.60 -11.46 12.00
C ARG A 37 -8.41 -9.97 11.82
N ASP A 38 -7.52 -9.42 12.64
CA ASP A 38 -6.99 -8.07 12.45
C ASP A 38 -6.28 -7.95 11.09
N PRO A 39 -6.55 -6.91 10.28
CA PRO A 39 -5.95 -6.71 8.96
C PRO A 39 -4.42 -6.65 8.98
N LEU A 40 -3.84 -6.04 10.00
CA LEU A 40 -2.40 -6.01 10.21
C LEU A 40 -1.84 -7.43 10.34
N THR A 41 -2.44 -8.26 11.19
CA THR A 41 -2.06 -9.67 11.36
C THR A 41 -2.17 -10.45 10.06
N SER A 42 -3.23 -10.21 9.28
CA SER A 42 -3.43 -10.87 7.97
C SER A 42 -2.37 -10.44 6.97
N THR A 43 -2.05 -9.14 6.89
CA THR A 43 -1.00 -8.62 6.00
C THR A 43 0.38 -9.13 6.40
N LEU A 44 0.66 -9.23 7.69
CA LEU A 44 1.94 -9.79 8.18
C LEU A 44 2.07 -11.29 7.84
N ARG A 45 1.00 -12.08 8.00
CA ARG A 45 1.00 -13.49 7.59
C ARG A 45 1.24 -13.64 6.09
N ARG A 46 0.60 -12.80 5.28
CA ARG A 46 0.81 -12.72 3.82
C ARG A 46 2.26 -12.40 3.50
N ALA A 47 2.86 -11.39 4.13
CA ALA A 47 4.26 -11.07 3.97
C ALA A 47 5.17 -12.24 4.35
N ALA A 48 4.87 -12.95 5.47
CA ALA A 48 5.64 -14.11 5.92
C ALA A 48 5.49 -15.36 5.03
N THR A 49 4.53 -15.39 4.10
CA THR A 49 4.43 -16.42 3.07
C THR A 49 5.28 -16.08 1.84
N VAL A 50 5.52 -14.78 1.60
CA VAL A 50 6.30 -14.29 0.46
C VAL A 50 7.79 -14.23 0.77
N THR A 51 8.15 -13.95 2.04
CA THR A 51 9.54 -13.75 2.44
C THR A 51 9.81 -14.20 3.88
N SER A 52 11.09 -14.35 4.22
CA SER A 52 11.52 -14.65 5.59
C SER A 52 11.24 -13.48 6.55
N ARG A 53 11.04 -13.79 7.82
CA ARG A 53 10.70 -12.77 8.83
C ARG A 53 11.75 -11.68 8.99
N ASP A 54 13.01 -11.98 8.73
CA ASP A 54 14.10 -11.02 8.80
C ASP A 54 14.05 -9.98 7.67
N ARG A 55 13.28 -10.27 6.61
CA ARG A 55 13.04 -9.38 5.47
C ARG A 55 11.67 -8.70 5.52
N ILE A 56 10.98 -8.79 6.64
CA ILE A 56 9.76 -8.03 6.88
C ILE A 56 10.08 -6.80 7.71
N ALA A 57 9.69 -5.64 7.19
CA ALA A 57 9.73 -4.38 7.90
C ALA A 57 8.31 -3.82 8.06
N ALA A 58 8.10 -3.00 9.08
CA ALA A 58 6.89 -2.21 9.23
C ALA A 58 7.26 -0.76 9.48
N ILE A 59 6.49 0.18 8.92
CA ILE A 59 6.63 1.59 9.21
C ILE A 59 5.38 2.14 9.86
N ILE A 60 5.56 2.88 10.95
CA ILE A 60 4.48 3.48 11.75
C ILE A 60 4.83 4.92 12.10
N ALA A 61 3.82 5.73 12.42
CA ALA A 61 4.04 7.06 12.99
C ALA A 61 4.22 6.98 14.52
N ALA A 62 5.07 7.84 15.09
CA ALA A 62 5.39 7.85 16.53
C ALA A 62 4.17 7.82 17.46
N PRO A 63 3.07 8.54 17.20
CA PRO A 63 1.87 8.42 18.02
C PRO A 63 1.26 7.02 18.07
N ALA A 64 1.46 6.21 17.03
CA ALA A 64 0.95 4.84 16.95
C ALA A 64 1.85 3.80 17.66
N VAL A 65 3.09 4.15 18.00
CA VAL A 65 4.06 3.24 18.65
C VAL A 65 3.49 2.67 19.95
N GLN A 66 2.90 3.50 20.80
CA GLN A 66 2.36 3.11 22.11
C GLN A 66 1.31 1.99 22.02
N TRP A 67 0.57 1.93 20.89
CA TRP A 67 -0.54 1.00 20.70
C TRP A 67 -0.18 -0.23 19.86
N ARG A 68 0.88 -0.15 19.06
CA ARG A 68 1.19 -1.17 18.04
C ARG A 68 2.53 -1.86 18.24
N GLN A 69 3.45 -1.28 19.02
CA GLN A 69 4.78 -1.87 19.20
C GLN A 69 4.68 -3.29 19.75
N SER A 70 3.84 -3.52 20.76
CA SER A 70 3.60 -4.86 21.30
C SER A 70 3.08 -5.81 20.24
N SER A 71 2.09 -5.39 19.43
CA SER A 71 1.54 -6.24 18.36
C SER A 71 2.61 -6.63 17.35
N PHE A 72 3.51 -5.71 16.94
CA PHE A 72 4.60 -6.02 16.00
C PHE A 72 5.64 -6.95 16.64
N VAL A 73 5.99 -6.75 17.92
CA VAL A 73 6.91 -7.61 18.65
C VAL A 73 6.31 -9.01 18.82
N ASP A 74 5.06 -9.11 19.23
CA ASP A 74 4.33 -10.39 19.39
C ASP A 74 4.20 -11.16 18.08
N LEU A 75 4.09 -10.41 16.95
CA LEU A 75 4.05 -10.97 15.61
C LEU A 75 5.44 -11.24 15.02
N GLY A 76 6.52 -10.91 15.75
CA GLY A 76 7.91 -11.20 15.37
C GLY A 76 8.49 -10.30 14.30
N VAL A 77 7.97 -9.08 14.12
CA VAL A 77 8.57 -8.07 13.23
C VAL A 77 9.80 -7.47 13.89
N ARG A 78 10.96 -7.70 13.29
CA ARG A 78 12.26 -7.22 13.80
C ARG A 78 12.63 -5.84 13.29
N ASN A 79 12.16 -5.45 12.11
CA ASN A 79 12.48 -4.18 11.47
C ASN A 79 11.30 -3.22 11.61
N LEU A 80 11.15 -2.59 12.78
CA LEU A 80 10.14 -1.56 13.00
C LEU A 80 10.74 -0.18 12.75
N PHE A 81 10.22 0.53 11.75
CA PHE A 81 10.59 1.89 11.41
C PHE A 81 9.57 2.87 11.98
N VAL A 82 10.05 3.89 12.66
CA VAL A 82 9.20 4.89 13.29
C VAL A 82 9.46 6.26 12.67
N GLN A 83 8.44 6.82 12.00
CA GLN A 83 8.49 8.21 11.58
C GLN A 83 8.02 9.14 12.71
N PRO A 84 8.60 10.34 12.86
CA PRO A 84 8.28 11.24 13.98
C PRO A 84 6.81 11.62 14.05
N LYS A 85 6.19 11.87 12.90
CA LYS A 85 4.75 12.11 12.72
C LYS A 85 4.31 11.70 11.33
N HIS A 86 3.02 11.52 11.14
CA HIS A 86 2.47 11.25 9.80
C HIS A 86 2.45 12.54 8.97
N GLN A 87 3.17 12.54 7.84
CA GLN A 87 3.22 13.64 6.85
C GLN A 87 2.86 13.11 5.45
N GLY A 88 1.85 12.27 5.39
CA GLY A 88 1.37 11.63 4.17
C GLY A 88 2.13 10.34 3.81
N THR A 89 1.55 9.60 2.90
CA THR A 89 2.05 8.29 2.46
C THR A 89 3.38 8.40 1.69
N GLY A 90 3.65 9.56 1.07
CA GLY A 90 4.91 9.78 0.37
C GLY A 90 6.12 9.69 1.31
N TYR A 91 6.09 10.36 2.45
CA TYR A 91 7.22 10.32 3.39
C TYR A 91 7.31 9.01 4.16
N GLU A 92 6.20 8.32 4.35
CA GLU A 92 6.19 6.97 4.90
C GLU A 92 7.00 6.01 4.00
N VAL A 93 6.71 6.02 2.70
CA VAL A 93 7.43 5.22 1.70
C VAL A 93 8.90 5.67 1.61
N LEU A 94 9.17 6.98 1.51
CA LEU A 94 10.51 7.51 1.38
C LEU A 94 11.41 7.14 2.57
N LEU A 95 10.93 7.31 3.80
CA LEU A 95 11.71 6.98 4.99
C LEU A 95 12.03 5.48 5.05
N ALA A 96 11.06 4.62 4.75
CA ALA A 96 11.28 3.17 4.70
C ALA A 96 12.37 2.81 3.66
N LEU A 97 12.32 3.40 2.47
CA LEU A 97 13.33 3.18 1.42
C LEU A 97 14.73 3.61 1.85
N LEU A 98 14.87 4.80 2.48
CA LEU A 98 16.17 5.30 2.94
C LEU A 98 16.75 4.46 4.09
N LEU A 99 15.89 3.88 4.94
CA LEU A 99 16.31 2.95 5.99
C LEU A 99 16.75 1.59 5.43
N LEU A 100 16.17 1.16 4.30
CA LEU A 100 16.55 -0.08 3.62
C LEU A 100 17.76 0.10 2.70
N GLU A 101 17.97 1.28 2.13
CA GLU A 101 18.97 1.56 1.07
C GLU A 101 20.38 1.03 1.41
N ASN A 102 20.80 1.10 2.67
CA ASN A 102 22.11 0.64 3.11
C ASN A 102 22.11 -0.77 3.71
N ARG A 103 20.96 -1.45 3.72
CA ARG A 103 20.78 -2.77 4.36
C ARG A 103 20.57 -3.89 3.36
N ILE A 104 20.25 -3.56 2.12
CA ILE A 104 19.87 -4.52 1.09
C ILE A 104 20.67 -4.30 -0.19
N SER A 105 20.83 -5.36 -0.98
CA SER A 105 21.48 -5.26 -2.29
C SER A 105 20.64 -4.43 -3.27
N PRO A 106 21.25 -3.62 -4.15
CA PRO A 106 20.54 -2.68 -5.03
C PRO A 106 19.44 -3.30 -5.89
N GLY A 107 19.62 -4.54 -6.35
CA GLY A 107 18.64 -5.26 -7.18
C GLY A 107 17.58 -6.02 -6.41
N THR A 108 17.58 -5.99 -5.06
CA THR A 108 16.59 -6.70 -4.25
C THR A 108 15.20 -6.11 -4.45
N PRO A 109 14.18 -6.93 -4.78
CA PRO A 109 12.78 -6.47 -4.82
C PRO A 109 12.30 -6.01 -3.45
N VAL A 110 11.58 -4.89 -3.42
CA VAL A 110 10.89 -4.38 -2.23
C VAL A 110 9.41 -4.24 -2.56
N LEU A 111 8.57 -4.89 -1.78
CA LEU A 111 7.11 -4.85 -1.89
C LEU A 111 6.54 -4.04 -0.73
N PHE A 112 5.67 -3.09 -1.04
CA PHE A 112 4.92 -2.29 -0.06
C PHE A 112 3.51 -2.83 0.06
N LEU A 113 3.10 -3.15 1.29
CA LEU A 113 1.84 -3.79 1.61
C LEU A 113 1.08 -2.93 2.63
N PRO A 114 -0.06 -2.32 2.26
CA PRO A 114 -0.88 -1.62 3.24
C PRO A 114 -1.55 -2.61 4.20
N ALA A 115 -1.68 -2.19 5.46
CA ALA A 115 -2.22 -3.00 6.55
C ALA A 115 -3.74 -2.82 6.75
N ASP A 116 -4.44 -2.27 5.76
CA ASP A 116 -5.87 -1.90 5.82
C ASP A 116 -6.72 -2.59 4.73
N HIS A 117 -6.33 -3.77 4.30
CA HIS A 117 -7.03 -4.55 3.30
C HIS A 117 -7.57 -5.87 3.84
N ILE A 118 -8.71 -6.29 3.30
CA ILE A 118 -9.24 -7.64 3.45
C ILE A 118 -9.03 -8.40 2.15
N VAL A 119 -8.63 -9.65 2.26
CA VAL A 119 -8.49 -10.60 1.17
C VAL A 119 -9.15 -11.90 1.59
N ASN A 120 -9.99 -12.47 0.72
CA ASN A 120 -10.64 -13.74 0.99
C ASN A 120 -9.78 -14.94 0.56
N ASP A 121 -9.11 -14.82 -0.59
CA ASP A 121 -8.22 -15.83 -1.14
C ASP A 121 -6.76 -15.33 -1.00
N GLU A 122 -6.13 -15.74 0.11
CA GLU A 122 -4.77 -15.36 0.43
C GLU A 122 -3.74 -16.03 -0.50
N GLU A 123 -4.05 -17.19 -1.07
CA GLU A 123 -3.17 -17.90 -1.99
C GLU A 123 -3.02 -17.12 -3.30
N VAL A 124 -4.13 -16.68 -3.89
CA VAL A 124 -4.11 -15.83 -5.10
C VAL A 124 -3.36 -14.53 -4.86
N MET A 125 -3.56 -13.90 -3.71
CA MET A 125 -2.83 -12.68 -3.35
C MET A 125 -1.33 -12.94 -3.19
N THR A 126 -0.95 -14.00 -2.48
CA THR A 126 0.46 -14.37 -2.26
C THR A 126 1.16 -14.67 -3.57
N ASN A 127 0.52 -15.45 -4.46
CA ASN A 127 1.06 -15.75 -5.79
C ASN A 127 1.25 -14.48 -6.62
N SER A 128 0.32 -13.53 -6.55
CA SER A 128 0.45 -12.23 -7.23
C SER A 128 1.64 -11.41 -6.70
N LEU A 129 1.92 -11.45 -5.40
CA LEU A 129 3.07 -10.78 -4.80
C LEU A 129 4.40 -11.43 -5.20
N MET A 130 4.45 -12.77 -5.25
CA MET A 130 5.62 -13.50 -5.71
C MET A 130 5.91 -13.21 -7.17
N THR A 131 4.91 -13.24 -8.03
CA THR A 131 5.02 -12.88 -9.45
C THR A 131 5.49 -11.43 -9.63
N MET A 132 4.99 -10.49 -8.81
CA MET A 132 5.50 -9.11 -8.82
C MET A 132 6.98 -9.04 -8.46
N ALA A 133 7.43 -9.79 -7.46
CA ALA A 133 8.85 -9.82 -7.08
C ALA A 133 9.73 -10.39 -8.20
N GLU A 134 9.24 -11.39 -8.94
CA GLU A 134 9.93 -11.94 -10.13
C GLU A 134 10.07 -10.88 -11.22
N TRP A 135 9.00 -10.17 -11.57
CA TRP A 135 9.05 -9.09 -12.57
C TRP A 135 9.99 -7.95 -12.16
N ILE A 136 10.03 -7.58 -10.88
CA ILE A 136 10.98 -6.56 -10.37
C ILE A 136 12.42 -7.03 -10.52
N ALA A 137 12.69 -8.32 -10.32
CA ALA A 137 14.03 -8.87 -10.48
C ALA A 137 14.46 -8.94 -11.96
N ASP A 138 13.54 -9.29 -12.85
CA ASP A 138 13.80 -9.44 -14.28
C ASP A 138 13.88 -8.08 -15.00
N GLU A 139 13.04 -7.14 -14.63
CA GLU A 139 13.01 -5.78 -15.20
C GLU A 139 12.97 -4.74 -14.06
N PRO A 140 14.13 -4.31 -13.56
CA PRO A 140 14.23 -3.52 -12.32
C PRO A 140 13.94 -2.02 -12.48
N GLU A 141 13.81 -1.51 -13.71
CA GLU A 141 13.62 -0.07 -13.96
C GLU A 141 12.22 0.45 -13.60
N PRO A 142 11.10 -0.25 -13.92
CA PRO A 142 9.77 0.22 -13.57
C PRO A 142 9.44 0.05 -12.07
N VAL A 143 8.46 0.82 -11.63
CA VAL A 143 7.73 0.54 -10.39
C VAL A 143 6.44 -0.20 -10.76
N TYR A 144 6.22 -1.33 -10.12
CA TYR A 144 5.08 -2.20 -10.37
C TYR A 144 3.95 -1.91 -9.40
N LEU A 145 2.74 -1.77 -9.92
CA LEU A 145 1.51 -1.58 -9.17
C LEU A 145 0.64 -2.83 -9.29
N LEU A 146 -0.09 -3.18 -8.23
CA LEU A 146 -1.09 -4.23 -8.27
C LEU A 146 -2.48 -3.60 -8.35
N GLY A 147 -3.19 -3.84 -9.45
CA GLY A 147 -4.50 -3.27 -9.70
C GLY A 147 -5.61 -4.31 -9.56
N ALA A 148 -6.64 -4.03 -8.75
CA ALA A 148 -7.80 -4.91 -8.59
C ALA A 148 -8.90 -4.59 -9.63
N VAL A 149 -9.60 -5.62 -10.10
CA VAL A 149 -10.74 -5.44 -11.02
C VAL A 149 -11.88 -4.74 -10.30
N PRO A 150 -12.35 -3.57 -10.80
CA PRO A 150 -13.45 -2.84 -10.19
C PRO A 150 -14.75 -3.65 -10.17
N GLN A 151 -15.48 -3.56 -9.06
CA GLN A 151 -16.83 -4.15 -8.94
C GLN A 151 -17.93 -3.11 -9.19
N GLY A 152 -17.54 -1.85 -9.37
CA GLY A 152 -18.40 -0.70 -9.66
C GLY A 152 -17.63 0.60 -9.53
N PRO A 153 -18.24 1.75 -9.87
CA PRO A 153 -17.62 3.05 -9.71
C PRO A 153 -17.47 3.42 -8.23
N HIS A 154 -16.30 3.90 -7.86
CA HIS A 154 -15.95 4.28 -6.49
C HIS A 154 -15.16 5.60 -6.51
N ASP A 155 -15.61 6.60 -5.74
CA ASP A 155 -15.08 7.97 -5.74
C ASP A 155 -13.91 8.19 -4.76
N GLN A 156 -13.62 7.21 -3.91
CA GLN A 156 -12.52 7.28 -2.92
C GLN A 156 -11.33 6.38 -3.24
N LEU A 157 -11.39 5.64 -4.34
CA LEU A 157 -10.30 4.79 -4.79
C LEU A 157 -9.58 5.42 -5.98
N GLY A 158 -8.27 5.20 -6.06
CA GLY A 158 -7.49 5.48 -7.24
C GLY A 158 -7.77 4.47 -8.35
N TYR A 159 -7.62 4.91 -9.59
CA TYR A 159 -7.76 4.08 -10.79
C TYR A 159 -6.48 4.09 -11.61
N ILE A 160 -6.11 2.93 -12.10
CA ILE A 160 -4.96 2.71 -12.96
C ILE A 160 -5.47 2.20 -14.29
N VAL A 161 -5.33 2.99 -15.37
CA VAL A 161 -5.69 2.58 -16.73
C VAL A 161 -4.44 2.03 -17.39
N PRO A 162 -4.41 0.74 -17.77
CA PRO A 162 -3.27 0.15 -18.45
C PRO A 162 -3.25 0.51 -19.93
N TRP A 163 -2.07 0.50 -20.58
CA TRP A 163 -1.96 0.61 -22.04
C TRP A 163 -2.57 -0.60 -22.76
N HIS A 164 -2.48 -1.79 -22.17
CA HIS A 164 -3.02 -3.05 -22.69
C HIS A 164 -3.59 -3.87 -21.54
N ASP A 165 -4.27 -4.98 -21.82
CA ASP A 165 -4.74 -5.88 -20.77
C ASP A 165 -3.54 -6.41 -19.95
N ALA A 166 -3.57 -6.15 -18.66
CA ALA A 166 -2.52 -6.53 -17.69
C ALA A 166 -2.72 -7.95 -17.12
N MET A 167 -3.47 -8.82 -17.79
CA MET A 167 -3.87 -10.13 -17.25
C MET A 167 -2.73 -11.15 -17.23
N LEU A 168 -1.94 -11.19 -18.31
CA LEU A 168 -0.87 -12.19 -18.48
C LEU A 168 0.51 -11.65 -18.13
N MET A 169 0.74 -10.36 -18.31
CA MET A 169 2.01 -9.70 -18.04
C MET A 169 1.80 -8.25 -17.60
N PRO A 170 2.74 -7.67 -16.86
CA PRO A 170 2.69 -6.26 -16.52
C PRO A 170 2.73 -5.39 -17.78
N THR A 171 1.90 -4.36 -17.81
CA THR A 171 1.88 -3.37 -18.90
C THR A 171 2.07 -1.96 -18.35
N GLY A 172 2.53 -1.04 -19.21
CA GLY A 172 2.67 0.37 -18.84
C GLY A 172 1.33 0.99 -18.42
N VAL A 173 1.40 2.03 -17.62
CA VAL A 173 0.24 2.80 -17.16
C VAL A 173 -0.04 3.95 -18.12
N TYR A 174 -1.23 3.95 -18.72
CA TYR A 174 -1.69 5.05 -19.58
C TYR A 174 -2.13 6.26 -18.76
N GLU A 175 -2.93 6.02 -17.73
CA GLU A 175 -3.47 7.06 -16.86
C GLU A 175 -3.59 6.57 -15.41
N PHE A 176 -3.30 7.44 -14.47
CA PHE A 176 -3.53 7.20 -13.05
C PHE A 176 -4.36 8.35 -12.48
N VAL A 177 -5.52 8.04 -11.91
CA VAL A 177 -6.46 9.04 -11.35
C VAL A 177 -6.78 8.69 -9.91
N GLU A 178 -6.51 9.59 -8.98
CA GLU A 178 -6.86 9.43 -7.57
C GLU A 178 -8.17 10.13 -7.24
N GLY A 179 -9.10 9.42 -6.59
CA GLY A 179 -10.38 9.98 -6.12
C GLY A 179 -11.25 10.64 -7.20
N PRO A 180 -11.54 9.99 -8.35
CA PRO A 180 -12.40 10.56 -9.37
C PRO A 180 -13.85 10.70 -8.89
N ASP A 181 -14.64 11.59 -9.47
CA ASP A 181 -16.09 11.54 -9.27
C ASP A 181 -16.69 10.24 -9.88
N VAL A 182 -17.94 9.92 -9.50
CA VAL A 182 -18.62 8.69 -9.92
C VAL A 182 -18.75 8.59 -11.45
N ARG A 183 -18.92 9.70 -12.17
CA ARG A 183 -19.00 9.75 -13.63
C ARG A 183 -17.64 9.38 -14.23
N ARG A 184 -16.58 10.02 -13.77
CA ARG A 184 -15.21 9.74 -14.22
C ARG A 184 -14.79 8.31 -13.86
N ALA A 185 -15.16 7.82 -12.68
CA ALA A 185 -14.91 6.43 -12.28
C ALA A 185 -15.53 5.42 -13.27
N ARG A 186 -16.75 5.66 -13.77
CA ARG A 186 -17.38 4.82 -14.82
C ARG A 186 -16.61 4.86 -16.14
N GLU A 187 -16.17 6.05 -16.55
CA GLU A 187 -15.36 6.20 -17.76
C GLU A 187 -14.05 5.41 -17.64
N LEU A 188 -13.36 5.51 -16.50
CA LEU A 188 -12.12 4.78 -16.25
C LEU A 188 -12.33 3.26 -16.27
N ILE A 189 -13.42 2.76 -15.67
CA ILE A 189 -13.79 1.33 -15.71
C ILE A 189 -14.01 0.87 -17.16
N ASN A 190 -14.75 1.65 -17.95
CA ASN A 190 -15.02 1.33 -19.36
C ASN A 190 -13.74 1.35 -20.21
N ALA A 191 -12.73 2.11 -19.81
CA ALA A 191 -11.40 2.12 -20.42
C ALA A 191 -10.50 0.97 -19.94
N GLY A 192 -11.01 0.00 -19.18
CA GLY A 192 -10.23 -1.11 -18.63
C GLY A 192 -9.48 -0.79 -17.33
N GLY A 193 -9.81 0.33 -16.70
CA GLY A 193 -9.17 0.78 -15.45
C GLY A 193 -9.33 -0.22 -14.31
N LEU A 194 -8.27 -0.36 -13.53
CA LEU A 194 -8.18 -1.17 -12.33
C LEU A 194 -8.19 -0.27 -11.09
N TRP A 195 -8.75 -0.73 -9.97
CA TRP A 195 -8.59 -0.04 -8.70
C TRP A 195 -7.15 -0.11 -8.20
N ASN A 196 -6.61 1.03 -7.75
CA ASN A 196 -5.33 1.05 -7.06
C ASN A 196 -5.45 0.36 -5.71
N THR A 197 -4.77 -0.77 -5.54
CA THR A 197 -4.74 -1.49 -4.26
C THR A 197 -3.78 -0.87 -3.25
N PHE A 198 -2.96 0.08 -3.68
CA PHE A 198 -1.82 0.59 -2.91
C PHE A 198 -0.78 -0.49 -2.56
N ILE A 199 -0.86 -1.66 -3.22
CA ILE A 199 0.22 -2.66 -3.22
C ILE A 199 1.11 -2.35 -4.42
N PHE A 200 2.38 -2.11 -4.16
CA PHE A 200 3.35 -1.77 -5.19
C PHE A 200 4.74 -2.26 -4.82
N GLY A 201 5.63 -2.29 -5.81
CA GLY A 201 7.00 -2.71 -5.58
C GLY A 201 7.97 -2.21 -6.65
N GLY A 202 9.24 -2.36 -6.36
CA GLY A 202 10.37 -2.01 -7.22
C GLY A 202 11.66 -2.30 -6.47
N ASN A 203 12.81 -2.07 -7.08
CA ASN A 203 14.04 -1.98 -6.29
C ASN A 203 14.13 -0.59 -5.61
N VAL A 204 15.01 -0.45 -4.62
CA VAL A 204 15.15 0.81 -3.88
C VAL A 204 15.46 1.99 -4.79
N ALA A 205 16.30 1.79 -5.81
CA ALA A 205 16.73 2.87 -6.70
C ALA A 205 15.57 3.34 -7.59
N SER A 206 14.77 2.42 -8.17
CA SER A 206 13.62 2.76 -9.01
C SER A 206 12.54 3.49 -8.20
N LEU A 207 12.28 3.04 -6.96
CA LEU A 207 11.33 3.66 -6.05
C LEU A 207 11.80 5.06 -5.59
N ILE A 208 13.06 5.24 -5.21
CA ILE A 208 13.60 6.58 -4.85
C ILE A 208 13.58 7.52 -6.05
N ARG A 209 13.73 7.01 -7.27
CA ARG A 209 13.69 7.82 -8.50
C ARG A 209 12.36 8.56 -8.67
N LEU A 210 11.23 8.01 -8.18
CA LEU A 210 9.95 8.70 -8.19
C LEU A 210 9.97 10.01 -7.36
N PHE A 211 10.79 10.07 -6.31
CA PHE A 211 10.86 11.23 -5.42
C PHE A 211 11.82 12.31 -5.94
N ARG A 212 12.88 11.93 -6.67
CA ARG A 212 13.95 12.85 -7.07
C ARG A 212 13.51 14.12 -7.79
N PRO A 213 12.55 14.11 -8.73
CA PRO A 213 12.16 15.32 -9.45
C PRO A 213 11.69 16.46 -8.54
N ILE A 214 11.21 16.13 -7.32
CA ILE A 214 10.59 17.10 -6.42
C ILE A 214 11.32 17.20 -5.06
N PHE A 215 11.95 16.11 -4.60
CA PHE A 215 12.36 15.93 -3.21
C PHE A 215 13.87 15.70 -3.01
N ASP A 216 14.75 16.00 -3.97
CA ASP A 216 16.18 15.74 -3.84
C ASP A 216 16.81 16.38 -2.58
N THR A 217 16.44 17.61 -2.25
CA THR A 217 16.89 18.29 -1.04
C THR A 217 16.41 17.58 0.22
N THR A 218 15.16 17.14 0.25
CA THR A 218 14.58 16.41 1.38
C THR A 218 15.22 15.03 1.53
N ILE A 219 15.47 14.33 0.44
CA ILE A 219 16.20 13.05 0.43
C ILE A 219 17.59 13.22 1.04
N ALA A 220 18.33 14.26 0.62
CA ALA A 220 19.65 14.55 1.14
C ALA A 220 19.62 14.86 2.66
N ALA A 221 18.65 15.66 3.10
CA ALA A 221 18.48 16.00 4.52
C ALA A 221 18.11 14.76 5.36
N LEU A 222 17.19 13.92 4.89
CA LEU A 222 16.82 12.67 5.58
C LEU A 222 17.99 11.70 5.65
N ARG A 223 18.76 11.51 4.56
CA ARG A 223 19.97 10.69 4.57
C ARG A 223 21.02 11.21 5.57
N ALA A 224 21.19 12.52 5.68
CA ALA A 224 22.09 13.12 6.66
C ALA A 224 21.62 12.86 8.10
N ALA A 225 20.31 13.04 8.37
CA ALA A 225 19.73 12.76 9.67
C ALA A 225 19.88 11.30 10.08
N LEU A 226 19.69 10.34 9.14
CA LEU A 226 19.83 8.91 9.40
C LEU A 226 21.27 8.45 9.70
N ARG A 227 22.27 9.30 9.41
CA ARG A 227 23.70 9.07 9.74
C ARG A 227 24.17 9.88 10.95
N SER A 228 23.31 10.71 11.52
CA SER A 228 23.62 11.56 12.67
C SER A 228 23.64 10.77 13.97
N ASP A 229 24.47 11.18 14.93
CA ASP A 229 24.43 10.66 16.31
C ASP A 229 23.13 11.00 17.05
N HIS A 230 22.32 11.90 16.48
CA HIS A 230 21.05 12.37 17.04
C HIS A 230 19.86 12.13 16.11
N ILE A 231 19.77 10.94 15.51
CA ILE A 231 18.79 10.57 14.46
C ILE A 231 17.39 11.07 14.80
N GLN A 232 16.87 10.75 15.97
CA GLN A 232 15.49 11.11 16.36
C GLN A 232 15.26 12.62 16.35
N ARG A 233 16.17 13.38 16.96
CA ARG A 233 16.08 14.85 17.02
C ARG A 233 16.09 15.46 15.63
N ASP A 234 16.98 14.98 14.78
CA ASP A 234 17.19 15.56 13.46
C ASP A 234 16.06 15.18 12.50
N LEU A 235 15.51 13.96 12.60
CA LEU A 235 14.27 13.57 11.90
C LEU A 235 13.10 14.44 12.34
N VAL A 236 12.87 14.66 13.65
CA VAL A 236 11.80 15.53 14.13
C VAL A 236 11.90 16.93 13.54
N ARG A 237 13.09 17.54 13.54
CA ARG A 237 13.33 18.89 12.97
C ARG A 237 13.01 18.96 11.48
N ILE A 238 13.32 17.90 10.72
CA ILE A 238 12.98 17.83 9.30
C ILE A 238 11.47 17.71 9.15
N TYR A 239 10.85 16.73 9.82
CA TYR A 239 9.41 16.46 9.72
C TYR A 239 8.53 17.66 10.13
N ASP A 240 9.00 18.52 11.03
CA ASP A 240 8.28 19.73 11.44
C ASP A 240 8.14 20.77 10.32
N ARG A 241 8.98 20.68 9.30
CA ARG A 241 8.99 21.59 8.14
C ARG A 241 8.36 20.98 6.89
N LEU A 242 8.03 19.67 6.91
CA LEU A 242 7.45 19.01 5.77
C LEU A 242 5.97 19.34 5.63
N THR A 243 5.54 19.59 4.41
CA THR A 243 4.12 19.55 4.01
C THR A 243 3.73 18.12 3.67
N SER A 244 2.47 17.78 3.90
CA SER A 244 1.98 16.42 3.59
C SER A 244 2.11 16.08 2.11
N VAL A 245 2.53 14.86 1.80
CA VAL A 245 2.69 14.33 0.44
C VAL A 245 1.92 13.02 0.30
N ASP A 246 0.96 12.99 -0.63
CA ASP A 246 0.28 11.75 -1.00
C ASP A 246 1.07 11.00 -2.08
N PHE A 247 1.42 9.73 -1.80
CA PHE A 247 2.23 8.94 -2.72
C PHE A 247 1.54 8.68 -4.06
N SER A 248 0.24 8.41 -4.05
CA SER A 248 -0.53 8.17 -5.27
C SER A 248 -0.70 9.43 -6.11
N GLN A 249 -1.19 10.51 -5.46
CA GLN A 249 -1.56 11.73 -6.16
C GLN A 249 -0.35 12.57 -6.57
N ASP A 250 0.65 12.68 -5.67
CA ASP A 250 1.78 13.58 -5.87
C ASP A 250 2.94 12.95 -6.64
N LEU A 251 3.04 11.62 -6.65
CA LEU A 251 4.14 10.89 -7.27
C LEU A 251 3.68 9.96 -8.39
N LEU A 252 2.84 8.96 -8.10
CA LEU A 252 2.44 7.96 -9.10
C LEU A 252 1.67 8.58 -10.26
N ALA A 253 0.66 9.40 -9.98
CA ALA A 253 -0.17 10.03 -11.00
C ALA A 253 0.61 10.98 -11.93
N LYS A 254 1.75 11.49 -11.48
CA LYS A 254 2.59 12.45 -12.23
C LYS A 254 3.74 11.81 -13.02
N GLN A 255 3.93 10.49 -12.91
CA GLN A 255 5.07 9.78 -13.50
C GLN A 255 4.66 8.40 -14.04
N THR A 256 3.52 8.35 -14.75
CA THR A 256 2.97 7.11 -15.31
C THR A 256 3.92 6.37 -16.23
N GLU A 257 4.83 7.09 -16.89
CA GLU A 257 5.86 6.53 -17.77
C GLU A 257 6.89 5.62 -17.05
N ARG A 258 6.94 5.72 -15.72
CA ARG A 258 7.82 4.90 -14.87
C ARG A 258 7.09 3.70 -14.26
N LEU A 259 5.80 3.57 -14.54
CA LEU A 259 4.93 2.60 -13.87
C LEU A 259 4.55 1.46 -14.80
N LYS A 260 4.49 0.26 -14.24
CA LYS A 260 3.78 -0.87 -14.82
C LYS A 260 2.70 -1.35 -13.86
N VAL A 261 1.60 -1.83 -14.39
CA VAL A 261 0.52 -2.42 -13.60
C VAL A 261 0.36 -3.88 -13.92
N MET A 262 0.16 -4.69 -12.87
CA MET A 262 -0.26 -6.08 -12.90
C MET A 262 -1.71 -6.17 -12.45
N ARG A 263 -2.49 -6.97 -13.13
CA ARG A 263 -3.87 -7.22 -12.74
C ARG A 263 -3.93 -8.27 -11.63
N LEU A 264 -4.46 -7.88 -10.47
CA LEU A 264 -4.78 -8.82 -9.41
C LEU A 264 -5.95 -9.71 -9.84
N LEU A 265 -5.75 -11.02 -9.81
CA LEU A 265 -6.82 -11.98 -10.03
C LEU A 265 -7.88 -11.89 -8.91
N ARG A 266 -9.09 -12.35 -9.19
CA ARG A 266 -10.19 -12.26 -8.22
C ARG A 266 -9.87 -13.05 -6.96
N CYS A 267 -9.52 -12.34 -5.90
CA CYS A 267 -9.23 -12.90 -4.58
C CYS A 267 -10.13 -12.33 -3.47
N GLY A 268 -11.18 -11.60 -3.83
CA GLY A 268 -12.03 -10.93 -2.85
C GLY A 268 -11.27 -9.85 -2.07
N TRP A 269 -10.46 -9.04 -2.77
CA TRP A 269 -9.77 -7.89 -2.22
C TRP A 269 -10.75 -6.73 -1.96
N TRP A 270 -10.64 -6.11 -0.77
CA TRP A 270 -11.42 -4.96 -0.36
C TRP A 270 -10.61 -3.99 0.52
N PRO A 271 -10.71 -2.66 0.30
CA PRO A 271 -10.17 -1.68 1.22
C PRO A 271 -11.09 -1.49 2.42
N LEU A 272 -10.55 -1.35 3.62
CA LEU A 272 -11.33 -1.17 4.85
C LEU A 272 -11.91 0.24 5.05
N LYS A 273 -11.50 1.22 4.25
CA LYS A 273 -11.78 2.63 4.49
C LYS A 273 -12.97 3.22 3.73
N SER A 274 -13.83 2.43 3.09
CA SER A 274 -14.96 3.00 2.36
C SER A 274 -16.28 2.95 3.14
N PRO A 275 -16.84 4.11 3.56
CA PRO A 275 -18.19 4.17 4.12
C PRO A 275 -19.28 3.70 3.14
N ALA A 276 -19.05 3.83 1.82
CA ALA A 276 -20.02 3.49 0.77
C ALA A 276 -20.17 1.98 0.55
N LEU A 277 -19.18 1.16 0.95
CA LEU A 277 -19.24 -0.29 0.77
C LEU A 277 -20.34 -0.96 1.58
N GLY A 278 -20.66 -0.44 2.76
CA GLY A 278 -21.72 -0.97 3.59
C GLY A 278 -23.09 -0.94 2.92
N THR A 279 -23.40 0.10 2.16
CA THR A 279 -24.70 0.27 1.50
C THR A 279 -24.85 -0.67 0.30
N GLN A 280 -23.80 -0.90 -0.47
CA GLN A 280 -23.83 -1.79 -1.64
C GLN A 280 -23.89 -3.27 -1.23
N LEU A 281 -23.18 -3.67 -0.18
CA LEU A 281 -23.26 -5.05 0.34
C LEU A 281 -24.61 -5.38 0.95
N ARG A 282 -25.29 -4.44 1.60
CA ARG A 282 -26.69 -4.64 2.08
C ARG A 282 -27.65 -4.84 0.93
N GLY A 283 -27.52 -4.10 -0.17
CA GLY A 283 -28.33 -4.29 -1.38
C GLY A 283 -28.16 -5.67 -2.01
N ALA A 284 -26.93 -6.16 -2.10
CA ALA A 284 -26.62 -7.48 -2.67
C ALA A 284 -27.07 -8.64 -1.77
N LEU A 285 -27.03 -8.49 -0.44
CA LEU A 285 -27.52 -9.51 0.50
C LEU A 285 -29.04 -9.51 0.62
N ALA A 286 -29.68 -8.32 0.58
CA ALA A 286 -31.14 -8.21 0.60
C ALA A 286 -31.79 -8.76 -0.67
N SER A 287 -31.11 -8.72 -1.82
CA SER A 287 -31.58 -9.35 -3.06
C SER A 287 -31.48 -10.88 -3.01
N ARG A 288 -30.46 -11.46 -2.36
CA ARG A 288 -30.35 -12.92 -2.17
C ARG A 288 -31.34 -13.49 -1.18
N ALA A 289 -31.73 -12.73 -0.16
CA ALA A 289 -32.71 -13.17 0.84
C ALA A 289 -34.18 -13.13 0.32
N ARG A 290 -34.45 -12.56 -0.87
CA ARG A 290 -35.80 -12.53 -1.50
C ARG A 290 -36.03 -13.62 -2.54
N TYR A 291 -35.00 -14.42 -2.85
CA TYR A 291 -35.05 -15.49 -3.85
C TYR A 291 -34.57 -16.86 -3.32
N GLY A 292 -34.53 -17.03 -2.00
CA GLY A 292 -34.24 -18.29 -1.31
C GLY A 292 -35.45 -18.77 -0.48
#